data_a76fc4e966442065445e073bd2a0b0aa
#
_entry.id   a76fc4e966442065445e073bd2a0b0aa
#
_cell.length_a   1.000
_cell.length_b   1.000
_cell.length_c   1.000
_cell.angle_alpha   90.00
_cell.angle_beta   90.00
_cell.angle_gamma   90.00
#
_symmetry.space_group_name_H-M   'P 1'
#
loop_
_entity.id
_entity.type
_entity.pdbx_description
1 polymer ?
#
loop_
_entity_poly.entity_id
_entity_poly.type
_entity_poly.pdbx_seq_one_letter_code
_entity_poly.pdbx_strand_id
1 'polypeptide(L)'
;MIPYQGSKRLLAPAILAVLRERQGAAPVRCLYEPFAGSAALTLAAAQAGLARSHVVADSYAPLIALWQRIVDAPQQLADDYRAVWQAGDYDAVRQAFHREPTPERLLYLLTRCVKAAVRFNRQGAFNQAADKRRRGTHPDRVAAHAHAAAALLRDRTQFRVGDALATTADARHGDVAYLDPPWHGTTVGRDARYHAGYTHAELVALVAALHARGVRVLLSYDGKRGGQDFAQTLPDSLERLDLPAMRSAQATLLGRVEWTTESLYATRPGSA
;
A
#
# COMPACT_ATOMS: atom_id res chain seq x y z
N MET A 1 1.32 12.34 -3.36
CA MET A 1 1.25 10.97 -2.82
C MET A 1 -0.02 10.80 -2.03
N ILE A 2 -0.73 9.70 -2.22
CA ILE A 2 -1.98 9.38 -1.53
C ILE A 2 -1.67 9.12 -0.05
N PRO A 3 -2.30 9.85 0.90
CA PRO A 3 -2.22 9.46 2.30
C PRO A 3 -2.99 8.16 2.51
N TYR A 4 -2.36 7.16 3.14
CA TYR A 4 -2.95 5.86 3.37
C TYR A 4 -2.41 5.26 4.66
N GLN A 5 -3.29 4.70 5.48
CA GLN A 5 -2.88 4.05 6.73
C GLN A 5 -2.04 2.82 6.40
N GLY A 6 -0.94 2.62 7.13
CA GLY A 6 -0.01 1.53 6.86
C GLY A 6 1.00 1.80 5.75
N SER A 7 1.00 3.01 5.16
CA SER A 7 1.95 3.36 4.09
C SER A 7 3.41 3.11 4.50
N LYS A 8 4.11 2.31 3.72
CA LYS A 8 5.52 1.94 3.95
C LYS A 8 6.53 3.01 3.50
N ARG A 9 6.09 4.25 3.28
CA ARG A 9 6.96 5.33 2.77
C ARG A 9 8.23 5.53 3.58
N LEU A 10 8.15 5.43 4.90
CA LEU A 10 9.32 5.61 5.77
C LEU A 10 10.25 4.39 5.75
N LEU A 11 9.72 3.20 5.49
CA LEU A 11 10.46 1.96 5.41
C LEU A 11 10.94 1.63 3.99
N ALA A 12 10.38 2.26 2.97
CA ALA A 12 10.73 1.99 1.58
C ALA A 12 12.24 2.04 1.31
N PRO A 13 13.04 3.00 1.83
CA PRO A 13 14.48 2.99 1.63
C PRO A 13 15.16 1.73 2.17
N ALA A 14 14.76 1.25 3.35
CA ALA A 14 15.31 0.03 3.95
C ALA A 14 14.89 -1.23 3.18
N ILE A 15 13.62 -1.32 2.78
CA ILE A 15 13.10 -2.43 1.96
C ILE A 15 13.82 -2.47 0.60
N LEU A 16 14.02 -1.33 -0.05
CA LEU A 16 14.74 -1.24 -1.32
C LEU A 16 16.23 -1.57 -1.18
N ALA A 17 16.85 -1.31 -0.03
CA ALA A 17 18.23 -1.73 0.23
C ALA A 17 18.34 -3.25 0.23
N VAL A 18 17.42 -3.96 0.91
CA VAL A 18 17.32 -5.43 0.88
C VAL A 18 17.07 -5.94 -0.55
N LEU A 19 16.18 -5.28 -1.31
CA LEU A 19 15.93 -5.65 -2.69
C LEU A 19 17.21 -5.55 -3.54
N ARG A 20 17.98 -4.45 -3.43
CA ARG A 20 19.23 -4.25 -4.16
C ARG A 20 20.28 -5.31 -3.83
N GLU A 21 20.46 -5.59 -2.54
CA GLU A 21 21.41 -6.60 -2.08
C GLU A 21 21.10 -7.97 -2.69
N ARG A 22 19.80 -8.31 -2.81
CA ARG A 22 19.35 -9.61 -3.28
C ARG A 22 19.25 -9.76 -4.80
N GLN A 23 19.08 -8.67 -5.52
CA GLN A 23 18.92 -8.74 -6.98
C GLN A 23 20.22 -8.63 -7.77
N GLY A 24 21.30 -8.11 -7.16
CA GLY A 24 22.53 -7.78 -7.88
C GLY A 24 22.39 -6.48 -8.71
N ALA A 25 23.27 -6.31 -9.71
CA ALA A 25 23.41 -5.07 -10.47
C ALA A 25 22.27 -4.80 -11.48
N ALA A 26 21.60 -5.84 -11.99
CA ALA A 26 20.57 -5.68 -13.02
C ALA A 26 19.21 -5.27 -12.42
N PRO A 27 18.46 -4.35 -13.05
CA PRO A 27 17.10 -4.03 -12.60
C PRO A 27 16.17 -5.25 -12.65
N VAL A 28 15.24 -5.33 -11.68
CA VAL A 28 14.14 -6.31 -11.69
C VAL A 28 13.33 -6.17 -12.98
N ARG A 29 12.89 -7.28 -13.57
CA ARG A 29 12.05 -7.24 -14.78
C ARG A 29 10.72 -6.52 -14.48
N CYS A 30 9.98 -6.98 -13.48
CA CYS A 30 8.73 -6.38 -13.01
C CYS A 30 8.62 -6.44 -11.49
N LEU A 31 8.20 -5.34 -10.87
CA LEU A 31 7.83 -5.30 -9.45
C LEU A 31 6.31 -5.34 -9.33
N TYR A 32 5.80 -6.34 -8.61
CA TYR A 32 4.40 -6.50 -8.27
C TYR A 32 4.14 -6.00 -6.85
N GLU A 33 3.15 -5.13 -6.67
CA GLU A 33 2.66 -4.64 -5.37
C GLU A 33 1.14 -4.91 -5.30
N PRO A 34 0.69 -6.16 -4.94
CA PRO A 34 -0.71 -6.58 -5.00
C PRO A 34 -1.57 -6.13 -3.81
N PHE A 35 -0.95 -5.50 -2.80
CA PHE A 35 -1.61 -4.80 -1.70
C PHE A 35 -1.18 -3.33 -1.73
N ALA A 36 -1.45 -2.66 -2.85
CA ALA A 36 -0.77 -1.42 -3.20
C ALA A 36 -1.02 -0.28 -2.22
N GLY A 37 -2.23 -0.11 -1.71
CA GLY A 37 -2.53 1.00 -0.83
C GLY A 37 -2.02 2.33 -1.41
N SER A 38 -1.00 2.91 -0.76
CA SER A 38 -0.34 4.14 -1.22
C SER A 38 0.71 3.93 -2.31
N ALA A 39 0.93 2.73 -2.81
CA ALA A 39 1.99 2.34 -3.77
C ALA A 39 3.37 2.91 -3.40
N ALA A 40 3.67 2.92 -2.10
CA ALA A 40 4.85 3.61 -1.59
C ALA A 40 6.15 2.95 -2.06
N LEU A 41 6.16 1.61 -2.12
CA LEU A 41 7.34 0.88 -2.58
C LEU A 41 7.50 1.00 -4.09
N THR A 42 6.43 0.87 -4.87
CA THR A 42 6.47 1.07 -6.32
C THR A 42 6.99 2.46 -6.69
N LEU A 43 6.50 3.52 -6.05
CA LEU A 43 6.99 4.88 -6.30
C LEU A 43 8.49 5.03 -5.97
N ALA A 44 8.92 4.49 -4.85
CA ALA A 44 10.32 4.55 -4.44
C ALA A 44 11.22 3.71 -5.36
N ALA A 45 10.76 2.53 -5.80
CA ALA A 45 11.48 1.67 -6.74
C ALA A 45 11.57 2.31 -8.14
N ALA A 46 10.49 2.93 -8.62
CA ALA A 46 10.47 3.65 -9.88
C ALA A 46 11.44 4.84 -9.88
N GLN A 47 11.44 5.62 -8.79
CA GLN A 47 12.38 6.74 -8.61
C GLN A 47 13.84 6.28 -8.59
N ALA A 48 14.10 5.11 -8.02
CA ALA A 48 15.44 4.53 -7.90
C ALA A 48 15.86 3.70 -9.14
N GLY A 49 15.00 3.54 -10.15
CA GLY A 49 15.27 2.74 -11.34
C GLY A 49 15.48 1.25 -11.07
N LEU A 50 14.87 0.71 -9.98
CA LEU A 50 15.11 -0.67 -9.53
C LEU A 50 14.31 -1.71 -10.29
N ALA A 51 13.25 -1.33 -10.97
CA ALA A 51 12.46 -2.22 -11.82
C ALA A 51 12.17 -1.56 -13.17
N ARG A 52 12.08 -2.38 -14.21
CA ARG A 52 11.78 -1.91 -15.58
C ARG A 52 10.31 -1.58 -15.74
N SER A 53 9.44 -2.36 -15.09
CA SER A 53 7.99 -2.17 -15.08
C SER A 53 7.39 -2.50 -13.72
N HIS A 54 6.14 -2.13 -13.52
CA HIS A 54 5.43 -2.31 -12.26
C HIS A 54 4.02 -2.83 -12.49
N VAL A 55 3.52 -3.62 -11.55
CA VAL A 55 2.11 -3.95 -11.41
C VAL A 55 1.66 -3.46 -10.05
N VAL A 56 0.76 -2.49 -10.03
CA VAL A 56 0.12 -1.93 -8.83
C VAL A 56 -1.29 -2.48 -8.76
N ALA A 57 -1.58 -3.25 -7.72
CA ALA A 57 -2.88 -3.89 -7.62
C ALA A 57 -3.46 -3.80 -6.19
N ASP A 58 -4.78 -3.82 -6.10
CA ASP A 58 -5.51 -3.81 -4.84
C ASP A 58 -6.91 -4.40 -5.07
N SER A 59 -7.50 -4.99 -4.06
CA SER A 59 -8.89 -5.47 -4.11
C SER A 59 -9.92 -4.33 -4.11
N TYR A 60 -9.52 -3.13 -3.67
CA TYR A 60 -10.39 -1.96 -3.61
C TYR A 60 -10.39 -1.18 -4.93
N ALA A 61 -11.34 -1.50 -5.81
CA ALA A 61 -11.44 -0.92 -7.14
C ALA A 61 -11.38 0.62 -7.19
N PRO A 62 -12.04 1.40 -6.29
CA PRO A 62 -11.91 2.85 -6.30
C PRO A 62 -10.49 3.36 -6.07
N LEU A 63 -9.67 2.62 -5.31
CA LEU A 63 -8.27 2.97 -5.09
C LEU A 63 -7.43 2.78 -6.36
N ILE A 64 -7.66 1.70 -7.08
CA ILE A 64 -6.98 1.46 -8.36
C ILE A 64 -7.43 2.49 -9.43
N ALA A 65 -8.72 2.83 -9.47
CA ALA A 65 -9.21 3.90 -10.34
C ALA A 65 -8.55 5.25 -10.02
N LEU A 66 -8.31 5.55 -8.72
CA LEU A 66 -7.57 6.74 -8.31
C LEU A 66 -6.11 6.70 -8.79
N TRP A 67 -5.42 5.58 -8.66
CA TRP A 67 -4.05 5.44 -9.16
C TRP A 67 -3.97 5.59 -10.68
N GLN A 68 -4.89 4.98 -11.41
CA GLN A 68 -4.99 5.10 -12.85
C GLN A 68 -5.23 6.56 -13.27
N ARG A 69 -6.18 7.26 -12.60
CA ARG A 69 -6.45 8.68 -12.85
C ARG A 69 -5.25 9.58 -12.54
N ILE A 70 -4.47 9.29 -11.47
CA ILE A 70 -3.23 10.01 -11.16
C ILE A 70 -2.24 9.93 -12.31
N VAL A 71 -2.10 8.77 -12.94
CA VAL A 71 -1.10 8.56 -13.98
C VAL A 71 -1.57 9.07 -15.34
N ASP A 72 -2.82 8.77 -15.69
CA ASP A 72 -3.35 9.07 -17.04
C ASP A 72 -3.69 10.55 -17.22
N ALA A 73 -4.30 11.18 -16.20
CA ALA A 73 -4.80 12.55 -16.28
C ALA A 73 -4.55 13.34 -14.97
N PRO A 74 -3.27 13.58 -14.58
CA PRO A 74 -2.90 14.20 -13.32
C PRO A 74 -3.46 15.60 -13.13
N GLN A 75 -3.49 16.41 -14.20
CA GLN A 75 -4.03 17.77 -14.14
C GLN A 75 -5.55 17.75 -13.94
N GLN A 76 -6.26 16.90 -14.68
CA GLN A 76 -7.71 16.80 -14.55
C GLN A 76 -8.11 16.31 -13.14
N LEU A 77 -7.38 15.34 -12.58
CA LEU A 77 -7.59 14.92 -11.17
C LEU A 77 -7.41 16.10 -10.21
N ALA A 78 -6.38 16.91 -10.41
CA ALA A 78 -6.11 18.06 -9.55
C ALA A 78 -7.20 19.12 -9.60
N ASP A 79 -7.75 19.36 -10.78
CA ASP A 79 -8.83 20.34 -11.01
C ASP A 79 -10.15 19.83 -10.41
N ASP A 80 -10.51 18.57 -10.63
CA ASP A 80 -11.68 17.92 -10.07
C ASP A 80 -11.57 17.88 -8.52
N TYR A 81 -10.39 17.52 -8.00
CA TYR A 81 -10.13 17.56 -6.56
C TYR A 81 -10.25 18.97 -5.96
N ARG A 82 -9.78 20.00 -6.69
CA ARG A 82 -9.91 21.40 -6.25
C ARG A 82 -11.37 21.79 -6.06
N ALA A 83 -12.25 21.43 -6.98
CA ALA A 83 -13.68 21.69 -6.88
C ALA A 83 -14.29 21.03 -5.64
N VAL A 84 -13.99 19.75 -5.40
CA VAL A 84 -14.44 19.01 -4.22
C VAL A 84 -13.88 19.61 -2.91
N TRP A 85 -12.61 20.01 -2.91
CA TRP A 85 -11.93 20.60 -1.74
C TRP A 85 -12.50 21.99 -1.38
N GLN A 86 -12.87 22.81 -2.38
CA GLN A 86 -13.49 24.12 -2.18
C GLN A 86 -14.90 24.00 -1.63
N ALA A 87 -15.68 23.01 -2.06
CA ALA A 87 -17.01 22.73 -1.49
C ALA A 87 -16.94 22.36 0.02
N GLY A 88 -15.90 21.70 0.46
CA GLY A 88 -15.48 21.58 1.86
C GLY A 88 -16.31 20.69 2.76
N ASP A 89 -17.48 20.19 2.34
CA ASP A 89 -18.38 19.34 3.13
C ASP A 89 -17.99 17.86 3.03
N TYR A 90 -17.39 17.33 4.09
CA TYR A 90 -16.93 15.94 4.14
C TYR A 90 -18.08 14.93 4.06
N ASP A 91 -19.18 15.16 4.75
CA ASP A 91 -20.29 14.21 4.80
C ASP A 91 -21.07 14.22 3.48
N ALA A 92 -21.26 15.37 2.86
CA ALA A 92 -21.84 15.47 1.52
C ALA A 92 -20.97 14.76 0.48
N VAL A 93 -19.63 14.93 0.52
CA VAL A 93 -18.69 14.22 -0.38
C VAL A 93 -18.73 12.72 -0.13
N ARG A 94 -18.80 12.27 1.14
CA ARG A 94 -18.91 10.84 1.46
C ARG A 94 -20.21 10.24 0.93
N GLN A 95 -21.33 10.92 1.05
CA GLN A 95 -22.60 10.50 0.48
C GLN A 95 -22.56 10.44 -1.05
N ALA A 96 -21.97 11.47 -1.68
CA ALA A 96 -21.77 11.49 -3.13
C ALA A 96 -20.87 10.33 -3.59
N PHE A 97 -19.79 10.04 -2.85
CA PHE A 97 -18.90 8.90 -3.12
C PHE A 97 -19.61 7.55 -3.01
N HIS A 98 -20.56 7.40 -2.07
CA HIS A 98 -21.36 6.17 -1.98
C HIS A 98 -22.27 5.95 -3.19
N ARG A 99 -22.79 7.02 -3.79
CA ARG A 99 -23.63 6.93 -4.99
C ARG A 99 -22.81 6.71 -6.24
N GLU A 100 -21.68 7.41 -6.31
CA GLU A 100 -20.77 7.37 -7.45
C GLU A 100 -19.33 7.53 -6.97
N PRO A 101 -18.57 6.43 -6.84
CA PRO A 101 -17.19 6.44 -6.37
C PRO A 101 -16.24 6.97 -7.45
N THR A 102 -15.91 8.27 -7.35
CA THR A 102 -14.95 8.92 -8.25
C THR A 102 -13.58 9.10 -7.59
N PRO A 103 -12.48 9.16 -8.37
CA PRO A 103 -11.12 9.32 -7.88
C PRO A 103 -10.90 10.55 -7.00
N GLU A 104 -11.38 11.72 -7.40
CA GLU A 104 -11.23 12.98 -6.67
C GLU A 104 -11.98 12.96 -5.33
N ARG A 105 -13.16 12.34 -5.28
CA ARG A 105 -13.92 12.16 -4.03
C ARG A 105 -13.19 11.23 -3.08
N LEU A 106 -12.68 10.10 -3.57
CA LEU A 106 -11.87 9.20 -2.74
C LEU A 106 -10.62 9.91 -2.20
N LEU A 107 -9.89 10.62 -3.05
CA LEU A 107 -8.71 11.37 -2.64
C LEU A 107 -9.04 12.41 -1.57
N TYR A 108 -10.15 13.15 -1.73
CA TYR A 108 -10.62 14.10 -0.74
C TYR A 108 -10.92 13.41 0.61
N LEU A 109 -11.65 12.31 0.59
CA LEU A 109 -11.96 11.55 1.81
C LEU A 109 -10.70 11.05 2.51
N LEU A 110 -9.73 10.49 1.78
CA LEU A 110 -8.46 10.02 2.33
C LEU A 110 -7.61 11.15 2.94
N THR A 111 -7.62 12.36 2.34
CA THR A 111 -6.86 13.49 2.88
C THR A 111 -7.49 14.12 4.13
N ARG A 112 -8.79 13.90 4.34
CA ARG A 112 -9.59 14.50 5.41
C ARG A 112 -9.96 13.55 6.52
N CYS A 113 -9.95 12.23 6.29
CA CYS A 113 -10.38 11.27 7.30
C CYS A 113 -9.32 11.04 8.39
N VAL A 114 -9.79 10.53 9.53
CA VAL A 114 -8.93 10.18 10.67
C VAL A 114 -7.89 9.14 10.23
N LYS A 115 -6.61 9.45 10.45
CA LYS A 115 -5.44 8.59 10.15
C LYS A 115 -5.28 8.18 8.68
N ALA A 116 -5.99 8.82 7.75
CA ALA A 116 -6.04 8.38 6.34
C ALA A 116 -6.40 6.89 6.20
N ALA A 117 -7.27 6.41 7.08
CA ALA A 117 -7.69 5.01 7.13
C ALA A 117 -8.92 4.80 6.27
N VAL A 118 -8.88 3.80 5.41
CA VAL A 118 -10.08 3.30 4.75
C VAL A 118 -10.77 2.35 5.70
N ARG A 119 -12.02 2.65 6.04
CA ARG A 119 -12.88 1.77 6.84
C ARG A 119 -14.20 1.58 6.12
N PHE A 120 -14.74 0.39 6.27
CA PHE A 120 -16.01 0.02 5.63
C PHE A 120 -17.03 -0.35 6.71
N ASN A 121 -18.30 -0.05 6.43
CA ASN A 121 -19.41 -0.58 7.20
C ASN A 121 -19.69 -2.05 6.79
N ARG A 122 -20.71 -2.67 7.42
CA ARG A 122 -21.09 -4.06 7.11
C ARG A 122 -21.60 -4.25 5.66
N GLN A 123 -22.03 -3.18 5.00
CA GLN A 123 -22.47 -3.17 3.61
C GLN A 123 -21.32 -2.87 2.63
N GLY A 124 -20.08 -2.79 3.11
CA GLY A 124 -18.91 -2.51 2.26
C GLY A 124 -18.77 -1.04 1.83
N ALA A 125 -19.56 -0.12 2.40
CA ALA A 125 -19.44 1.30 2.08
C ALA A 125 -18.39 1.99 2.97
N PHE A 126 -17.63 2.93 2.39
CA PHE A 126 -16.64 3.74 3.11
C PHE A 126 -17.28 4.47 4.33
N ASN A 127 -16.75 4.22 5.52
CA ASN A 127 -17.36 4.70 6.78
C ASN A 127 -16.36 5.33 7.76
N GLN A 128 -15.30 5.96 7.27
CA GLN A 128 -14.38 6.66 8.15
C GLN A 128 -14.87 8.08 8.44
N ALA A 129 -14.69 8.52 9.69
CA ALA A 129 -15.06 9.87 10.12
C ALA A 129 -14.04 10.92 9.66
N ALA A 130 -14.48 12.17 9.50
CA ALA A 130 -13.61 13.30 9.27
C ALA A 130 -12.67 13.56 10.46
N ASP A 131 -11.41 13.88 10.20
CA ASP A 131 -10.54 14.55 11.18
C ASP A 131 -10.83 16.05 11.12
N LYS A 132 -11.56 16.56 12.11
CA LYS A 132 -11.98 17.96 12.17
C LYS A 132 -10.83 18.97 12.20
N ARG A 133 -9.62 18.51 12.53
CA ARG A 133 -8.38 19.33 12.56
C ARG A 133 -7.73 19.46 11.18
N ARG A 134 -8.15 18.66 10.19
CA ARG A 134 -7.55 18.61 8.86
C ARG A 134 -8.47 19.27 7.84
N ARG A 135 -7.90 20.16 7.04
CA ARG A 135 -8.58 20.75 5.85
C ARG A 135 -8.38 19.91 4.58
N GLY A 136 -7.63 18.80 4.66
CA GLY A 136 -7.18 18.05 3.50
C GLY A 136 -5.87 18.58 2.92
N THR A 137 -5.32 17.88 1.94
CA THR A 137 -4.13 18.34 1.20
C THR A 137 -4.52 19.51 0.30
N HIS A 138 -3.70 20.58 0.28
CA HIS A 138 -3.96 21.72 -0.61
C HIS A 138 -3.93 21.27 -2.10
N PRO A 139 -4.85 21.73 -2.95
CA PRO A 139 -4.95 21.30 -4.35
C PRO A 139 -3.65 21.42 -5.16
N ASP A 140 -2.87 22.48 -4.95
CA ASP A 140 -1.59 22.65 -5.65
C ASP A 140 -0.56 21.57 -5.27
N ARG A 141 -0.59 21.12 -4.02
CA ARG A 141 0.24 19.97 -3.59
C ARG A 141 -0.25 18.65 -4.16
N VAL A 142 -1.56 18.50 -4.33
CA VAL A 142 -2.15 17.35 -5.01
C VAL A 142 -1.69 17.33 -6.46
N ALA A 143 -1.78 18.47 -7.18
CA ALA A 143 -1.30 18.61 -8.55
C ALA A 143 0.19 18.22 -8.67
N ALA A 144 1.05 18.82 -7.84
CA ALA A 144 2.49 18.53 -7.85
C ALA A 144 2.79 17.04 -7.61
N HIS A 145 2.09 16.41 -6.65
CA HIS A 145 2.28 14.98 -6.34
C HIS A 145 1.74 14.08 -7.47
N ALA A 146 0.62 14.43 -8.08
CA ALA A 146 0.04 13.66 -9.17
C ALA A 146 0.95 13.71 -10.42
N HIS A 147 1.44 14.88 -10.80
CA HIS A 147 2.40 15.03 -11.89
C HIS A 147 3.71 14.26 -11.63
N ALA A 148 4.26 14.36 -10.41
CA ALA A 148 5.46 13.61 -10.05
C ALA A 148 5.26 12.09 -10.12
N ALA A 149 4.12 11.59 -9.64
CA ALA A 149 3.79 10.16 -9.73
C ALA A 149 3.58 9.72 -11.19
N ALA A 150 2.86 10.52 -11.99
CA ALA A 150 2.65 10.26 -13.41
C ALA A 150 3.99 10.18 -14.18
N ALA A 151 4.92 11.09 -13.91
CA ALA A 151 6.25 11.07 -14.53
C ALA A 151 7.05 9.80 -14.24
N LEU A 152 6.86 9.20 -13.05
CA LEU A 152 7.54 7.96 -12.64
C LEU A 152 6.88 6.70 -13.19
N LEU A 153 5.55 6.68 -13.30
CA LEU A 153 4.79 5.44 -13.49
C LEU A 153 4.19 5.28 -14.89
N ARG A 154 4.01 6.37 -15.65
CA ARG A 154 3.42 6.34 -17.00
C ARG A 154 4.21 5.40 -17.91
N ASP A 155 3.50 4.65 -18.74
CA ASP A 155 4.01 3.69 -19.73
C ASP A 155 4.81 2.51 -19.14
N ARG A 156 4.97 2.46 -17.82
CA ARG A 156 5.72 1.39 -17.13
C ARG A 156 4.93 0.69 -16.04
N THR A 157 3.67 1.08 -15.80
CA THR A 157 2.87 0.54 -14.71
C THR A 157 1.53 0.06 -15.21
N GLN A 158 1.17 -1.17 -14.85
CA GLN A 158 -0.18 -1.71 -15.01
C GLN A 158 -0.93 -1.60 -13.68
N PHE A 159 -2.19 -1.19 -13.76
CA PHE A 159 -3.10 -1.11 -12.62
C PHE A 159 -4.12 -2.23 -12.70
N ARG A 160 -4.25 -3.03 -11.64
CA ARG A 160 -5.13 -4.21 -11.62
C ARG A 160 -6.02 -4.20 -10.40
N VAL A 161 -7.31 -4.50 -10.59
CA VAL A 161 -8.27 -4.74 -9.50
C VAL A 161 -8.41 -6.24 -9.29
N GLY A 162 -8.27 -6.72 -8.06
CA GLY A 162 -8.46 -8.12 -7.74
C GLY A 162 -7.72 -8.56 -6.50
N ASP A 163 -7.86 -9.83 -6.16
CA ASP A 163 -7.07 -10.44 -5.10
C ASP A 163 -5.59 -10.64 -5.52
N ALA A 164 -4.74 -10.81 -4.51
CA ALA A 164 -3.30 -10.83 -4.73
C ALA A 164 -2.84 -12.03 -5.58
N LEU A 165 -3.49 -13.19 -5.47
CA LEU A 165 -3.15 -14.38 -6.25
C LEU A 165 -3.49 -14.17 -7.73
N ALA A 166 -4.69 -13.66 -8.03
CA ALA A 166 -5.12 -13.37 -9.39
C ALA A 166 -4.28 -12.26 -10.04
N THR A 167 -4.01 -11.17 -9.32
CA THR A 167 -3.28 -10.03 -9.86
C THR A 167 -1.79 -10.28 -10.06
N THR A 168 -1.24 -11.35 -9.48
CA THR A 168 0.14 -11.82 -9.68
C THR A 168 0.26 -13.09 -10.52
N ALA A 169 -0.81 -13.55 -11.17
CA ALA A 169 -0.86 -14.83 -11.87
C ALA A 169 0.19 -14.97 -13.01
N ASP A 170 0.53 -13.87 -13.67
CA ASP A 170 1.54 -13.80 -14.74
C ASP A 170 2.97 -13.49 -14.26
N ALA A 171 3.17 -13.34 -12.94
CA ALA A 171 4.50 -13.16 -12.37
C ALA A 171 5.34 -14.42 -12.55
N ARG A 172 6.63 -14.24 -12.89
CA ARG A 172 7.55 -15.33 -13.27
C ARG A 172 8.98 -15.03 -12.84
N HIS A 173 9.87 -15.97 -13.08
CA HIS A 173 11.30 -15.79 -12.79
C HIS A 173 11.83 -14.44 -13.31
N GLY A 174 12.64 -13.77 -12.50
CA GLY A 174 13.16 -12.43 -12.75
C GLY A 174 12.27 -11.30 -12.26
N ASP A 175 11.05 -11.61 -11.76
CA ASP A 175 10.17 -10.66 -11.08
C ASP A 175 10.38 -10.66 -9.57
N VAL A 176 9.85 -9.61 -8.96
CA VAL A 176 9.75 -9.47 -7.50
C VAL A 176 8.31 -9.14 -7.14
N ALA A 177 7.78 -9.78 -6.12
CA ALA A 177 6.51 -9.43 -5.49
C ALA A 177 6.77 -8.82 -4.11
N TYR A 178 6.33 -7.60 -3.88
CA TYR A 178 6.27 -7.00 -2.56
C TYR A 178 4.88 -7.14 -1.98
N LEU A 179 4.78 -7.83 -0.87
CA LEU A 179 3.52 -8.14 -0.19
C LEU A 179 3.43 -7.34 1.12
N ASP A 180 2.33 -6.62 1.29
CA ASP A 180 2.00 -5.89 2.52
C ASP A 180 0.52 -6.15 2.88
N PRO A 181 0.16 -7.41 3.18
CA PRO A 181 -1.21 -7.78 3.48
C PRO A 181 -1.68 -7.15 4.80
N PRO A 182 -3.00 -7.06 5.03
CA PRO A 182 -3.56 -6.71 6.33
C PRO A 182 -3.03 -7.61 7.45
N TRP A 183 -2.52 -7.02 8.53
CA TRP A 183 -1.93 -7.78 9.64
C TRP A 183 -2.98 -8.37 10.56
N HIS A 184 -2.91 -9.66 10.82
CA HIS A 184 -3.84 -10.34 11.72
C HIS A 184 -3.55 -10.14 13.21
N GLY A 185 -2.32 -9.95 13.63
CA GLY A 185 -1.92 -9.98 15.03
C GLY A 185 -2.13 -8.68 15.82
N THR A 186 -2.27 -7.54 15.17
CA THR A 186 -2.34 -6.22 15.84
C THR A 186 -3.75 -5.68 16.02
N THR A 187 -4.76 -6.38 15.54
CA THR A 187 -6.17 -6.00 15.62
C THR A 187 -6.94 -6.98 16.48
N VAL A 188 -6.99 -6.70 17.78
CA VAL A 188 -7.92 -7.35 18.70
C VAL A 188 -9.32 -6.80 18.39
N GLY A 189 -10.20 -7.64 17.79
CA GLY A 189 -11.58 -7.28 17.49
C GLY A 189 -11.88 -7.18 15.99
N ARG A 190 -13.18 -7.06 15.65
CA ARG A 190 -13.73 -6.94 14.29
C ARG A 190 -13.33 -5.62 13.64
N ASP A 191 -12.11 -5.53 13.15
CA ASP A 191 -11.65 -4.32 12.49
C ASP A 191 -11.92 -4.39 10.97
N ALA A 192 -13.00 -3.74 10.55
CA ALA A 192 -13.40 -3.60 9.16
C ALA A 192 -12.53 -2.58 8.38
N ARG A 193 -11.21 -2.54 8.66
CA ARG A 193 -10.29 -1.59 8.03
C ARG A 193 -9.92 -1.93 6.60
N TYR A 194 -10.22 -3.15 6.16
CA TYR A 194 -9.86 -3.63 4.83
C TYR A 194 -11.10 -4.08 4.09
N HIS A 195 -11.14 -3.81 2.80
CA HIS A 195 -12.27 -4.13 1.93
C HIS A 195 -12.57 -5.63 1.86
N ALA A 196 -11.53 -6.45 1.88
CA ALA A 196 -11.62 -7.90 2.00
C ALA A 196 -10.61 -8.35 3.07
N GLY A 197 -11.03 -9.25 3.98
CA GLY A 197 -10.10 -9.93 4.88
C GLY A 197 -9.13 -10.77 4.06
N TYR A 198 -7.87 -10.86 4.52
CA TYR A 198 -6.86 -11.73 3.92
C TYR A 198 -6.33 -12.63 5.00
N THR A 199 -6.48 -13.93 4.86
CA THR A 199 -6.12 -14.90 5.89
C THR A 199 -4.65 -15.29 5.81
N HIS A 200 -4.10 -15.79 6.92
CA HIS A 200 -2.74 -16.32 6.93
C HIS A 200 -2.57 -17.49 5.94
N ALA A 201 -3.58 -18.36 5.83
CA ALA A 201 -3.54 -19.47 4.86
C ALA A 201 -3.48 -18.99 3.41
N GLU A 202 -4.24 -17.95 3.06
CA GLU A 202 -4.16 -17.31 1.73
C GLU A 202 -2.79 -16.69 1.48
N LEU A 203 -2.18 -16.06 2.49
CA LEU A 203 -0.82 -15.53 2.39
C LEU A 203 0.21 -16.62 2.12
N VAL A 204 0.15 -17.71 2.88
CA VAL A 204 1.05 -18.86 2.69
C VAL A 204 0.88 -19.46 1.29
N ALA A 205 -0.37 -19.62 0.82
CA ALA A 205 -0.65 -20.10 -0.53
C ALA A 205 -0.11 -19.16 -1.63
N LEU A 206 -0.25 -17.85 -1.45
CA LEU A 206 0.30 -16.85 -2.37
C LEU A 206 1.83 -16.93 -2.43
N VAL A 207 2.50 -16.98 -1.28
CA VAL A 207 3.97 -17.10 -1.20
C VAL A 207 4.43 -18.38 -1.89
N ALA A 208 3.78 -19.52 -1.63
CA ALA A 208 4.10 -20.79 -2.27
C ALA A 208 3.91 -20.74 -3.80
N ALA A 209 2.82 -20.15 -4.27
CA ALA A 209 2.54 -20.00 -5.70
C ALA A 209 3.55 -19.07 -6.41
N LEU A 210 3.99 -18.01 -5.77
CA LEU A 210 5.03 -17.11 -6.29
C LEU A 210 6.38 -17.81 -6.33
N HIS A 211 6.74 -18.52 -5.27
CA HIS A 211 8.00 -19.28 -5.18
C HIS A 211 8.08 -20.37 -6.24
N ALA A 212 6.99 -21.14 -6.45
CA ALA A 212 6.93 -22.18 -7.48
C ALA A 212 7.15 -21.65 -8.91
N ARG A 213 6.92 -20.36 -9.14
CA ARG A 213 7.18 -19.67 -10.42
C ARG A 213 8.54 -18.97 -10.48
N GLY A 214 9.38 -19.14 -9.45
CA GLY A 214 10.69 -18.49 -9.36
C GLY A 214 10.60 -16.96 -9.14
N VAL A 215 9.49 -16.48 -8.56
CA VAL A 215 9.32 -15.07 -8.22
C VAL A 215 9.90 -14.82 -6.83
N ARG A 216 10.77 -13.84 -6.72
CA ARG A 216 11.29 -13.42 -5.42
C ARG A 216 10.24 -12.63 -4.64
N VAL A 217 10.11 -12.93 -3.37
CA VAL A 217 9.14 -12.31 -2.47
C VAL A 217 9.85 -11.43 -1.45
N LEU A 218 9.33 -10.21 -1.26
CA LEU A 218 9.55 -9.37 -0.09
C LEU A 218 8.20 -9.20 0.60
N LEU A 219 8.10 -9.56 1.87
CA LEU A 219 6.85 -9.55 2.62
C LEU A 219 7.02 -8.74 3.91
N SER A 220 6.30 -7.63 4.03
CA SER A 220 6.13 -6.92 5.31
C SER A 220 5.00 -7.58 6.07
N TYR A 221 5.32 -8.25 7.16
CA TYR A 221 4.32 -8.99 7.90
C TYR A 221 4.72 -9.10 9.36
N ASP A 222 3.76 -8.97 10.25
CA ASP A 222 3.92 -9.02 11.69
C ASP A 222 5.28 -8.46 12.19
N GLY A 223 5.35 -8.07 13.41
CA GLY A 223 6.57 -7.47 13.97
C GLY A 223 6.58 -7.56 15.46
N LYS A 224 7.51 -6.83 16.09
CA LYS A 224 7.61 -6.71 17.54
C LYS A 224 6.99 -5.40 17.99
N ARG A 225 6.21 -5.46 19.06
CA ARG A 225 5.62 -4.29 19.69
C ARG A 225 5.73 -4.42 21.22
N GLY A 226 6.36 -3.44 21.88
CA GLY A 226 6.49 -3.44 23.32
C GLY A 226 7.12 -4.73 23.90
N GLY A 227 8.05 -5.37 23.18
CA GLY A 227 8.69 -6.63 23.59
C GLY A 227 7.93 -7.90 23.22
N GLN A 228 6.70 -7.82 22.74
CA GLN A 228 5.93 -8.96 22.22
C GLN A 228 6.21 -9.19 20.74
N ASP A 229 6.55 -10.42 20.38
CA ASP A 229 6.72 -10.86 18.99
C ASP A 229 5.41 -11.49 18.49
N PHE A 230 4.92 -11.02 17.35
CA PHE A 230 3.69 -11.50 16.70
C PHE A 230 3.97 -12.38 15.49
N ALA A 231 5.23 -12.84 15.32
CA ALA A 231 5.62 -13.65 14.18
C ALA A 231 4.75 -14.90 14.06
N GLN A 232 4.29 -15.15 12.84
CA GLN A 232 3.58 -16.37 12.47
C GLN A 232 4.49 -17.28 11.63
N THR A 233 4.17 -18.57 11.57
CA THR A 233 4.92 -19.53 10.76
C THR A 233 4.71 -19.23 9.28
N LEU A 234 5.80 -18.91 8.59
CA LEU A 234 5.84 -18.69 7.15
C LEU A 234 6.66 -19.79 6.47
N PRO A 235 6.54 -19.98 5.14
CA PRO A 235 7.34 -20.97 4.42
C PRO A 235 8.84 -20.80 4.63
N ASP A 236 9.58 -21.92 4.73
CA ASP A 236 11.03 -21.94 4.94
C ASP A 236 11.84 -21.30 3.79
N SER A 237 11.22 -21.10 2.64
CA SER A 237 11.79 -20.34 1.53
C SER A 237 12.02 -18.86 1.83
N LEU A 238 11.41 -18.34 2.91
CA LEU A 238 11.60 -16.98 3.39
C LEU A 238 12.53 -16.95 4.60
N GLU A 239 13.32 -15.90 4.70
CA GLU A 239 14.05 -15.56 5.93
C GLU A 239 13.55 -14.22 6.48
N ARG A 240 13.56 -14.10 7.79
CA ARG A 240 13.14 -12.89 8.51
C ARG A 240 14.31 -11.93 8.66
N LEU A 241 14.05 -10.66 8.35
CA LEU A 241 14.94 -9.53 8.54
C LEU A 241 14.21 -8.48 9.36
N ASP A 242 14.78 -8.04 10.47
CA ASP A 242 14.17 -6.98 11.27
C ASP A 242 14.51 -5.61 10.65
N LEU A 243 13.49 -4.83 10.32
CA LEU A 243 13.66 -3.45 9.83
C LEU A 243 13.97 -2.49 10.99
N PRO A 244 14.53 -1.30 10.70
CA PRO A 244 14.77 -0.31 11.72
C PRO A 244 13.53 -0.01 12.57
N ALA A 245 13.70 0.05 13.89
CA ALA A 245 12.62 0.34 14.81
C ALA A 245 12.08 1.76 14.59
N MET A 246 10.76 1.90 14.60
CA MET A 246 10.06 3.17 14.47
C MET A 246 9.19 3.46 15.71
N ARG A 247 8.95 4.75 15.98
CA ARG A 247 8.01 5.13 17.03
C ARG A 247 6.58 4.73 16.64
N SER A 248 5.90 4.03 17.54
CA SER A 248 4.49 3.69 17.37
C SER A 248 3.62 4.96 17.34
N ALA A 249 2.94 5.18 16.21
CA ALA A 249 1.99 6.30 16.08
C ALA A 249 0.82 6.21 17.08
N GLN A 250 0.43 5.00 17.47
CA GLN A 250 -0.65 4.77 18.44
C GLN A 250 -0.21 5.12 19.87
N ALA A 251 1.00 4.74 20.25
CA ALA A 251 1.54 5.06 21.57
C ALA A 251 1.76 6.57 21.73
N THR A 252 2.24 7.24 20.70
CA THR A 252 2.42 8.71 20.69
C THR A 252 1.11 9.45 20.90
N LEU A 253 -0.01 8.96 20.33
CA LEU A 253 -1.34 9.54 20.57
C LEU A 253 -1.85 9.36 22.00
N LEU A 254 -1.33 8.37 22.72
CA LEU A 254 -1.64 8.08 24.13
C LEU A 254 -0.60 8.69 25.09
N GLY A 255 0.29 9.55 24.60
CA GLY A 255 1.37 10.17 25.40
C GLY A 255 2.46 9.19 25.83
N ARG A 256 2.57 8.02 25.20
CA ARG A 256 3.57 6.99 25.50
C ARG A 256 4.60 6.91 24.38
N VAL A 257 5.85 6.59 24.72
CA VAL A 257 6.89 6.26 23.74
C VAL A 257 6.98 4.74 23.66
N GLU A 258 6.52 4.17 22.56
CA GLU A 258 6.62 2.75 22.29
C GLU A 258 7.28 2.56 20.91
N TRP A 259 8.19 1.62 20.84
CA TRP A 259 8.87 1.29 19.59
C TRP A 259 8.20 0.07 18.94
N THR A 260 8.01 0.15 17.64
CA THR A 260 7.52 -0.94 16.80
C THR A 260 8.60 -1.28 15.79
N THR A 261 8.97 -2.56 15.71
CA THR A 261 9.84 -3.07 14.65
C THR A 261 8.96 -3.89 13.71
N GLU A 262 8.93 -3.48 12.45
CA GLU A 262 8.32 -4.29 11.40
C GLU A 262 9.30 -5.37 10.94
N SER A 263 8.82 -6.60 10.73
CA SER A 263 9.61 -7.66 10.13
C SER A 263 9.42 -7.67 8.62
N LEU A 264 10.53 -7.75 7.92
CA LEU A 264 10.57 -8.01 6.50
C LEU A 264 10.99 -9.47 6.30
N TYR A 265 10.22 -10.19 5.52
CA TYR A 265 10.60 -11.54 5.09
C TYR A 265 11.02 -11.48 3.64
N ALA A 266 12.09 -12.14 3.29
CA ALA A 266 12.64 -12.14 1.94
C ALA A 266 12.97 -13.56 1.48
N THR A 267 12.77 -13.86 0.21
CA THR A 267 13.21 -15.12 -0.39
C THR A 267 14.70 -15.35 -0.12
N ARG A 268 15.05 -16.53 0.39
CA ARG A 268 16.44 -16.91 0.68
C ARG A 268 17.28 -16.88 -0.58
N PRO A 269 18.56 -16.49 -0.51
CA PRO A 269 19.49 -16.63 -1.63
C PRO A 269 19.54 -18.08 -2.12
N GLY A 270 19.45 -18.28 -3.45
CA GLY A 270 19.52 -19.61 -4.06
C GLY A 270 18.25 -20.45 -4.02
N SER A 271 17.12 -19.93 -3.50
CA SER A 271 15.84 -20.66 -3.46
C SER A 271 14.82 -20.19 -4.51
N ALA A 272 15.18 -19.31 -5.43
CA ALA A 272 14.31 -18.82 -6.53
C ALA A 272 14.91 -19.15 -7.91
#